data_3703a3ddf39d576a62cfcfaa4ca89e64
#
_entry.id   3703a3ddf39d576a62cfcfaa4ca89e64
#
_cell.length_a   1.000
_cell.length_b   1.000
_cell.length_c   1.000
_cell.angle_alpha   90.00
_cell.angle_beta   90.00
_cell.angle_gamma   90.00
#
_symmetry.space_group_name_H-M   'P 1'
#
loop_
_entity.id
_entity.type
_entity.pdbx_description
1 polymer ?
#
loop_
_entity_poly.entity_id
_entity_poly.type
_entity_poly.pdbx_seq_one_letter_code
_entity_poly.pdbx_strand_id
1 'polypeptide(L)'
;AIAAGAPVTLDQVGLFADGVAVRQVGAETFRLCKALLDGIVTVTTDEICAAIKDIFDDTRAIAEPAGALALAGLRRHVEERQAPAGPLIAINSGANVNFDRLRHVAERAEIGERGEALLAVTIPEAPGSYRAFIRLLGDRAITEFNYRYAHGAAAQIFVGVKLKQGEAEKREIIAMLRRHVEAVVDMTDNELAKLHVRYMVGGRAAHLRDELIYRFQFPERPGALLQFLEGLREDWNISLFHYRNHGADFGRVLAGIQVPEGNRALFLSFLDELGYPYWDETENPAYRLFLDSGEA
;
A
#
# COMPACT_ATOMS: atom_id res chain seq x y z
N ALA A 1 11.14 23.25 21.13
CA ALA A 1 11.98 24.40 21.49
C ALA A 1 11.22 25.73 21.38
N ILE A 2 10.69 26.10 20.19
CA ILE A 2 9.97 27.41 20.04
C ILE A 2 8.78 27.51 21.01
N ALA A 3 7.90 26.51 21.07
CA ALA A 3 6.76 26.50 21.99
C ALA A 3 7.18 26.52 23.47
N ALA A 4 8.32 25.92 23.82
CA ALA A 4 8.88 25.94 25.19
C ALA A 4 9.63 27.24 25.51
N GLY A 5 9.89 28.11 24.53
CA GLY A 5 10.65 29.35 24.70
C GLY A 5 12.14 29.16 24.97
N ALA A 6 12.66 27.93 24.98
CA ALA A 6 14.04 27.53 25.25
C ALA A 6 14.46 26.31 24.42
N PRO A 7 15.77 26.09 24.18
CA PRO A 7 16.26 24.85 23.60
C PRO A 7 15.82 23.62 24.41
N VAL A 8 15.35 22.60 23.74
CA VAL A 8 14.90 21.33 24.34
C VAL A 8 15.75 20.20 23.79
N THR A 9 16.21 19.31 24.67
CA THR A 9 16.89 18.06 24.28
C THR A 9 15.83 16.99 24.07
N LEU A 10 15.81 16.37 22.88
CA LEU A 10 14.88 15.29 22.54
C LEU A 10 15.45 13.94 23.01
N ASP A 11 14.59 13.07 23.52
CA ASP A 11 14.98 11.70 23.88
C ASP A 11 15.27 10.87 22.62
N GLN A 12 14.46 11.04 21.58
CA GLN A 12 14.62 10.37 20.29
C GLN A 12 14.51 11.38 19.14
N VAL A 13 15.20 11.10 18.04
CA VAL A 13 15.20 11.92 16.83
C VAL A 13 14.80 11.04 15.66
N GLY A 14 13.87 11.51 14.83
CA GLY A 14 13.50 10.82 13.59
C GLY A 14 14.68 10.84 12.60
N LEU A 15 15.07 9.66 12.08
CA LEU A 15 16.23 9.52 11.21
C LEU A 15 15.89 9.50 9.71
N PHE A 16 14.62 9.63 9.35
CA PHE A 16 14.24 9.63 7.93
C PHE A 16 14.79 10.86 7.19
N ALA A 17 14.59 12.04 7.75
CA ALA A 17 15.19 13.29 7.27
C ALA A 17 16.48 13.59 8.07
N ASP A 18 17.50 12.74 7.94
CA ASP A 18 18.72 12.76 8.74
C ASP A 18 19.52 14.05 8.60
N GLY A 19 19.50 14.71 7.45
CA GLY A 19 20.17 16.00 7.24
C GLY A 19 19.64 17.15 8.12
N VAL A 20 18.45 17.00 8.71
CA VAL A 20 17.86 17.99 9.67
C VAL A 20 17.62 17.37 11.05
N ALA A 21 18.05 16.14 11.29
CA ALA A 21 17.85 15.41 12.52
C ALA A 21 18.83 15.88 13.61
N VAL A 22 18.40 16.80 14.49
CA VAL A 22 19.20 17.30 15.59
C VAL A 22 18.52 17.00 16.94
N ARG A 23 19.28 16.48 17.89
CA ARG A 23 18.78 16.17 19.23
C ARG A 23 18.49 17.43 20.05
N GLN A 24 19.29 18.47 19.85
CA GLN A 24 19.12 19.76 20.49
C GLN A 24 19.54 20.87 19.52
N VAL A 25 18.67 21.86 19.33
CA VAL A 25 18.97 23.02 18.49
C VAL A 25 20.10 23.86 19.12
N GLY A 26 21.01 24.38 18.26
CA GLY A 26 22.07 25.28 18.72
C GLY A 26 21.52 26.59 19.30
N ALA A 27 22.19 27.15 20.28
CA ALA A 27 21.72 28.36 21.01
C ALA A 27 21.52 29.55 20.07
N GLU A 28 22.46 29.81 19.15
CA GLU A 28 22.36 30.94 18.21
C GLU A 28 21.29 30.70 17.13
N THR A 29 21.20 29.48 16.59
CA THR A 29 20.14 29.11 15.65
C THR A 29 18.76 29.26 16.31
N PHE A 30 18.62 28.82 17.57
CA PHE A 30 17.38 28.98 18.31
C PHE A 30 17.02 30.47 18.51
N ARG A 31 18.01 31.29 18.88
CA ARG A 31 17.82 32.75 19.08
C ARG A 31 17.29 33.41 17.82
N LEU A 32 17.90 33.12 16.66
CA LEU A 32 17.48 33.65 15.38
C LEU A 32 16.10 33.15 14.96
N CYS A 33 15.85 31.85 15.06
CA CYS A 33 14.55 31.27 14.74
C CYS A 33 13.43 31.86 15.59
N LYS A 34 13.67 32.01 16.90
CA LYS A 34 12.69 32.61 17.81
C LYS A 34 12.33 34.05 17.45
N ALA A 35 13.29 34.81 16.92
CA ALA A 35 13.10 36.23 16.58
C ALA A 35 12.53 36.46 15.16
N LEU A 36 12.80 35.55 14.22
CA LEU A 36 12.59 35.81 12.79
C LEU A 36 11.56 34.88 12.10
N LEU A 37 11.17 33.76 12.73
CA LEU A 37 10.19 32.87 12.12
C LEU A 37 8.76 33.31 12.39
N ASP A 38 7.95 33.38 11.36
CA ASP A 38 6.51 33.62 11.44
C ASP A 38 5.75 32.38 11.93
N GLY A 39 6.28 31.17 11.69
CA GLY A 39 5.67 29.93 12.12
C GLY A 39 6.50 28.68 11.82
N ILE A 40 6.00 27.54 12.28
CA ILE A 40 6.58 26.23 12.03
C ILE A 40 5.46 25.29 11.56
N VAL A 41 5.73 24.58 10.48
CA VAL A 41 4.86 23.53 9.94
C VAL A 41 5.56 22.19 10.15
N THR A 42 4.86 21.21 10.72
CA THR A 42 5.35 19.83 10.84
C THR A 42 4.74 18.97 9.75
N VAL A 43 5.50 18.02 9.22
CA VAL A 43 5.05 17.10 8.16
C VAL A 43 5.37 15.65 8.52
N THR A 44 4.64 14.72 7.94
CA THR A 44 4.84 13.29 8.10
C THR A 44 5.89 12.75 7.13
N THR A 45 6.38 11.54 7.37
CA THR A 45 7.26 10.83 6.45
C THR A 45 6.61 10.63 5.07
N ASP A 46 5.30 10.37 5.03
CA ASP A 46 4.56 10.16 3.78
C ASP A 46 4.50 11.45 2.94
N GLU A 47 4.26 12.59 3.58
CA GLU A 47 4.28 13.91 2.92
C GLU A 47 5.66 14.26 2.37
N ILE A 48 6.74 13.88 3.08
CA ILE A 48 8.11 14.05 2.57
C ILE A 48 8.35 13.15 1.36
N CYS A 49 7.91 11.88 1.40
CA CYS A 49 8.03 10.97 0.26
C CYS A 49 7.27 11.48 -0.97
N ALA A 50 6.06 12.00 -0.79
CA ALA A 50 5.29 12.65 -1.84
C ALA A 50 6.04 13.86 -2.44
N ALA A 51 6.62 14.69 -1.59
CA ALA A 51 7.41 15.84 -2.07
C ALA A 51 8.68 15.42 -2.83
N ILE A 52 9.35 14.32 -2.45
CA ILE A 52 10.49 13.76 -3.21
C ILE A 52 10.01 13.35 -4.62
N LYS A 53 8.85 12.68 -4.70
CA LYS A 53 8.25 12.28 -5.98
C LYS A 53 7.92 13.49 -6.85
N ASP A 54 7.27 14.52 -6.30
CA ASP A 54 6.95 15.75 -7.04
C ASP A 54 8.20 16.42 -7.60
N ILE A 55 9.25 16.56 -6.77
CA ILE A 55 10.54 17.13 -7.23
C ILE A 55 11.10 16.30 -8.38
N PHE A 56 11.04 14.97 -8.29
CA PHE A 56 11.50 14.09 -9.35
C PHE A 56 10.65 14.23 -10.61
N ASP A 57 9.33 14.26 -10.50
CA ASP A 57 8.42 14.38 -11.63
C ASP A 57 8.61 15.70 -12.40
N ASP A 58 8.88 16.78 -11.68
CA ASP A 58 9.07 18.10 -12.27
C ASP A 58 10.49 18.33 -12.81
N THR A 59 11.51 17.84 -12.10
CA THR A 59 12.91 18.22 -12.38
C THR A 59 13.79 17.08 -12.87
N ARG A 60 13.33 15.83 -12.74
CA ARG A 60 14.11 14.60 -12.94
C ARG A 60 15.34 14.48 -12.00
N ALA A 61 15.35 15.25 -10.91
CA ALA A 61 16.35 15.17 -9.85
C ALA A 61 15.76 14.54 -8.60
N ILE A 62 16.54 13.66 -7.94
CA ILE A 62 16.10 13.02 -6.71
C ILE A 62 16.60 13.85 -5.53
N ALA A 63 15.69 14.42 -4.75
CA ALA A 63 16.00 15.10 -3.50
C ALA A 63 16.16 14.09 -2.35
N GLU A 64 17.03 14.38 -1.40
CA GLU A 64 17.04 13.67 -0.12
C GLU A 64 15.83 14.06 0.75
N PRO A 65 15.45 13.25 1.75
CA PRO A 65 14.31 13.58 2.62
C PRO A 65 14.40 14.94 3.28
N ALA A 66 15.59 15.34 3.75
CA ALA A 66 15.81 16.67 4.33
C ALA A 66 15.65 17.79 3.30
N GLY A 67 16.08 17.55 2.05
CA GLY A 67 15.94 18.48 0.94
C GLY A 67 14.49 18.73 0.52
N ALA A 68 13.68 17.67 0.51
CA ALA A 68 12.27 17.75 0.14
C ALA A 68 11.35 18.30 1.25
N LEU A 69 11.85 18.37 2.49
CA LEU A 69 11.07 18.77 3.68
C LEU A 69 10.39 20.14 3.50
N ALA A 70 11.07 21.08 2.88
CA ALA A 70 10.54 22.44 2.66
C ALA A 70 9.34 22.43 1.70
N LEU A 71 9.40 21.63 0.63
CA LEU A 71 8.28 21.47 -0.30
C LEU A 71 7.08 20.77 0.37
N ALA A 72 7.32 19.72 1.15
CA ALA A 72 6.27 19.05 1.92
C ALA A 72 5.57 20.04 2.88
N GLY A 73 6.33 20.85 3.60
CA GLY A 73 5.80 21.90 4.49
C GLY A 73 5.04 22.98 3.73
N LEU A 74 5.50 23.38 2.56
CA LEU A 74 4.82 24.36 1.71
C LEU A 74 3.46 23.83 1.21
N ARG A 75 3.39 22.59 0.74
CA ARG A 75 2.11 21.94 0.34
C ARG A 75 1.12 21.96 1.49
N ARG A 76 1.53 21.48 2.66
CA ARG A 76 0.68 21.47 3.84
C ARG A 76 0.21 22.85 4.26
N HIS A 77 1.09 23.85 4.21
CA HIS A 77 0.74 25.23 4.50
C HIS A 77 -0.34 25.78 3.57
N VAL A 78 -0.22 25.48 2.26
CA VAL A 78 -1.22 25.87 1.25
C VAL A 78 -2.57 25.20 1.49
N GLU A 79 -2.56 23.90 1.81
CA GLU A 79 -3.77 23.13 2.09
C GLU A 79 -4.51 23.65 3.33
N GLU A 80 -3.77 24.01 4.41
CA GLU A 80 -4.37 24.43 5.67
C GLU A 80 -4.84 25.88 5.70
N ARG A 81 -4.19 26.78 4.95
CA ARG A 81 -4.37 28.23 5.13
C ARG A 81 -4.88 29.00 3.90
N GLN A 82 -5.24 28.33 2.82
CA GLN A 82 -5.46 28.93 1.50
C GLN A 82 -4.19 29.64 0.96
N ALA A 83 -3.86 29.36 -0.29
CA ALA A 83 -2.63 29.91 -0.88
C ALA A 83 -2.62 31.45 -0.80
N PRO A 84 -1.58 32.07 -0.23
CA PRO A 84 -1.43 33.52 -0.27
C PRO A 84 -1.29 33.98 -1.73
N ALA A 85 -1.75 35.19 -2.01
CA ALA A 85 -1.50 35.81 -3.31
C ALA A 85 0.01 36.11 -3.45
N GLY A 86 0.67 35.48 -4.43
CA GLY A 86 2.07 35.71 -4.71
C GLY A 86 2.90 34.44 -4.89
N PRO A 87 4.19 34.57 -5.20
CA PRO A 87 5.07 33.43 -5.40
C PRO A 87 5.33 32.70 -4.07
N LEU A 88 5.27 31.37 -4.11
CA LEU A 88 5.65 30.49 -3.02
C LEU A 88 7.04 29.92 -3.30
N ILE A 89 7.93 29.97 -2.32
CA ILE A 89 9.33 29.56 -2.49
C ILE A 89 9.66 28.48 -1.45
N ALA A 90 10.14 27.32 -1.91
CA ALA A 90 10.70 26.27 -1.09
C ALA A 90 12.18 26.04 -1.49
N ILE A 91 13.05 25.81 -0.51
CA ILE A 91 14.46 25.53 -0.76
C ILE A 91 14.67 24.02 -0.72
N ASN A 92 14.99 23.40 -1.87
CA ASN A 92 15.49 22.04 -1.92
C ASN A 92 16.98 22.06 -1.54
N SER A 93 17.28 21.65 -0.29
CA SER A 93 18.61 21.86 0.33
C SER A 93 19.59 20.71 0.10
N GLY A 94 19.20 19.60 -0.53
CA GLY A 94 20.11 18.47 -0.73
C GLY A 94 19.57 17.32 -1.55
N ALA A 95 20.49 16.48 -2.05
CA ALA A 95 20.22 15.32 -2.88
C ALA A 95 21.12 14.12 -2.53
N ASN A 96 21.66 14.07 -1.31
CA ASN A 96 22.52 12.96 -0.84
C ASN A 96 21.66 11.78 -0.35
N VAL A 97 21.07 11.06 -1.30
CA VAL A 97 20.18 9.94 -1.01
C VAL A 97 20.84 8.59 -1.32
N ASN A 98 20.72 7.63 -0.41
CA ASN A 98 21.06 6.23 -0.70
C ASN A 98 20.01 5.59 -1.59
N PHE A 99 20.44 4.86 -2.63
CA PHE A 99 19.56 4.23 -3.60
C PHE A 99 18.55 3.25 -2.94
N ASP A 100 18.96 2.55 -1.89
CA ASP A 100 18.10 1.64 -1.13
C ASP A 100 16.88 2.35 -0.49
N ARG A 101 16.99 3.65 -0.18
CA ARG A 101 15.87 4.45 0.35
C ARG A 101 14.80 4.76 -0.68
N LEU A 102 15.13 4.72 -1.99
CA LEU A 102 14.17 5.04 -3.05
C LEU A 102 12.99 4.07 -3.09
N ARG A 103 13.23 2.80 -2.74
CA ARG A 103 12.15 1.84 -2.61
C ARG A 103 11.12 2.28 -1.56
N HIS A 104 11.59 2.65 -0.37
CA HIS A 104 10.74 3.13 0.72
C HIS A 104 10.00 4.42 0.32
N VAL A 105 10.68 5.34 -0.35
CA VAL A 105 10.09 6.58 -0.86
C VAL A 105 8.97 6.26 -1.86
N ALA A 106 9.21 5.39 -2.85
CA ALA A 106 8.23 5.03 -3.86
C ALA A 106 6.98 4.38 -3.26
N GLU A 107 7.16 3.50 -2.25
CA GLU A 107 6.04 2.81 -1.59
C GLU A 107 5.18 3.74 -0.72
N ARG A 108 5.74 4.83 -0.21
CA ARG A 108 5.04 5.78 0.68
C ARG A 108 4.57 7.05 -0.01
N ALA A 109 5.12 7.39 -1.16
CA ALA A 109 4.77 8.61 -1.88
C ALA A 109 3.28 8.63 -2.27
N GLU A 110 2.73 7.54 -2.78
CA GLU A 110 1.32 7.46 -3.17
C GLU A 110 0.36 7.65 -1.98
N ILE A 111 0.77 7.19 -0.78
CA ILE A 111 0.01 7.41 0.46
C ILE A 111 0.06 8.90 0.85
N GLY A 112 1.25 9.50 0.79
CA GLY A 112 1.46 10.93 1.11
C GLY A 112 0.76 11.88 0.14
N GLU A 113 0.57 11.48 -1.11
CA GLU A 113 -0.24 12.17 -2.11
C GLU A 113 -1.75 11.97 -1.91
N ARG A 114 -2.14 11.12 -0.93
CA ARG A 114 -3.52 10.62 -0.80
C ARG A 114 -4.02 9.94 -2.08
N GLY A 115 -3.10 9.35 -2.84
CA GLY A 115 -3.34 8.62 -4.08
C GLY A 115 -3.72 7.16 -3.89
N GLU A 116 -3.63 6.65 -2.66
CA GLU A 116 -3.94 5.26 -2.29
C GLU A 116 -4.76 5.20 -1.00
N ALA A 117 -5.74 4.30 -0.96
CA ALA A 117 -6.42 3.89 0.26
C ALA A 117 -6.03 2.46 0.61
N LEU A 118 -5.64 2.21 1.86
CA LEU A 118 -5.42 0.88 2.42
C LEU A 118 -6.62 0.51 3.30
N LEU A 119 -7.31 -0.57 2.95
CA LEU A 119 -8.53 -0.99 3.62
C LEU A 119 -8.43 -2.43 4.10
N ALA A 120 -8.89 -2.68 5.32
CA ALA A 120 -9.21 -4.02 5.78
C ALA A 120 -10.72 -4.25 5.65
N VAL A 121 -11.10 -5.29 4.92
CA VAL A 121 -12.51 -5.56 4.58
C VAL A 121 -12.87 -6.97 5.02
N THR A 122 -14.00 -7.11 5.71
CA THR A 122 -14.56 -8.40 6.11
C THR A 122 -15.71 -8.76 5.17
N ILE A 123 -15.58 -9.92 4.52
CA ILE A 123 -16.63 -10.49 3.66
C ILE A 123 -16.97 -11.92 4.13
N PRO A 124 -18.13 -12.49 3.74
CA PRO A 124 -18.43 -13.90 4.00
C PRO A 124 -17.36 -14.83 3.39
N GLU A 125 -16.93 -15.86 4.14
CA GLU A 125 -16.03 -16.88 3.63
C GLU A 125 -16.83 -17.91 2.82
N ALA A 126 -17.18 -17.54 1.58
CA ALA A 126 -17.98 -18.36 0.69
C ALA A 126 -17.54 -18.19 -0.78
N PRO A 127 -17.66 -19.23 -1.60
CA PRO A 127 -17.40 -19.13 -3.04
C PRO A 127 -18.16 -17.96 -3.67
N GLY A 128 -17.48 -17.17 -4.49
CA GLY A 128 -18.07 -16.00 -5.14
C GLY A 128 -18.03 -14.68 -4.36
N SER A 129 -17.76 -14.70 -3.05
CA SER A 129 -17.67 -13.46 -2.22
C SER A 129 -16.58 -12.51 -2.70
N TYR A 130 -15.43 -13.03 -3.12
CA TYR A 130 -14.37 -12.26 -3.75
C TYR A 130 -14.82 -11.52 -4.99
N ARG A 131 -15.42 -12.25 -5.92
CA ARG A 131 -15.93 -11.68 -7.18
C ARG A 131 -16.96 -10.58 -6.89
N ALA A 132 -17.86 -10.82 -5.94
CA ALA A 132 -18.81 -9.82 -5.49
C ALA A 132 -18.13 -8.57 -4.93
N PHE A 133 -17.12 -8.75 -4.08
CA PHE A 133 -16.33 -7.65 -3.51
C PHE A 133 -15.58 -6.84 -4.59
N ILE A 134 -14.88 -7.51 -5.51
CA ILE A 134 -14.16 -6.82 -6.59
C ILE A 134 -15.10 -6.05 -7.51
N ARG A 135 -16.30 -6.57 -7.79
CA ARG A 135 -17.34 -5.83 -8.53
C ARG A 135 -17.77 -4.53 -7.85
N LEU A 136 -17.79 -4.49 -6.51
CA LEU A 136 -18.08 -3.25 -5.77
C LEU A 136 -16.99 -2.18 -5.98
N LEU A 137 -15.73 -2.58 -6.11
CA LEU A 137 -14.64 -1.65 -6.39
C LEU A 137 -14.70 -1.11 -7.84
N GLY A 138 -15.36 -1.83 -8.77
CA GLY A 138 -15.49 -1.41 -10.16
C GLY A 138 -14.16 -1.35 -10.91
N ASP A 139 -13.98 -0.34 -11.76
CA ASP A 139 -12.78 -0.16 -12.60
C ASP A 139 -11.61 0.53 -11.87
N ARG A 140 -11.63 0.59 -10.53
CA ARG A 140 -10.52 1.15 -9.77
C ARG A 140 -9.30 0.26 -9.82
N ALA A 141 -8.14 0.86 -10.00
CA ALA A 141 -6.89 0.12 -9.95
C ALA A 141 -6.62 -0.36 -8.52
N ILE A 142 -6.40 -1.67 -8.37
CA ILE A 142 -6.00 -2.30 -7.11
C ILE A 142 -4.49 -2.32 -7.09
N THR A 143 -3.88 -1.74 -6.06
CA THR A 143 -2.43 -1.67 -5.87
C THR A 143 -1.88 -2.90 -5.17
N GLU A 144 -2.67 -3.43 -4.24
CA GLU A 144 -2.37 -4.68 -3.55
C GLU A 144 -3.63 -5.37 -3.05
N PHE A 145 -3.52 -6.68 -2.87
CA PHE A 145 -4.60 -7.51 -2.37
C PHE A 145 -4.03 -8.72 -1.63
N ASN A 146 -4.30 -8.82 -0.34
CA ASN A 146 -3.82 -9.90 0.51
C ASN A 146 -4.98 -10.61 1.19
N TYR A 147 -5.01 -11.91 1.05
CA TYR A 147 -5.93 -12.79 1.73
C TYR A 147 -5.30 -14.15 1.98
N ARG A 148 -5.61 -14.73 3.11
CA ARG A 148 -5.35 -16.14 3.42
C ARG A 148 -6.56 -16.71 4.14
N TYR A 149 -7.01 -17.89 3.72
CA TYR A 149 -8.08 -18.63 4.36
C TYR A 149 -7.76 -18.84 5.85
N ALA A 150 -8.66 -18.42 6.71
CA ALA A 150 -8.63 -18.70 8.13
C ALA A 150 -9.96 -19.38 8.47
N HIS A 151 -9.91 -20.59 9.00
CA HIS A 151 -11.09 -21.38 9.31
C HIS A 151 -12.16 -20.56 10.06
N GLY A 152 -13.20 -20.11 9.36
CA GLY A 152 -14.22 -19.23 9.91
C GLY A 152 -15.32 -18.90 8.90
N ALA A 153 -16.37 -18.21 9.36
CA ALA A 153 -17.46 -17.77 8.51
C ALA A 153 -17.18 -16.49 7.73
N ALA A 154 -16.10 -15.78 8.10
CA ALA A 154 -15.73 -14.49 7.54
C ALA A 154 -14.28 -14.46 7.07
N ALA A 155 -14.06 -13.86 5.90
CA ALA A 155 -12.76 -13.61 5.30
C ALA A 155 -12.28 -12.19 5.62
N GLN A 156 -11.01 -12.06 6.02
CA GLN A 156 -10.35 -10.76 6.20
C GLN A 156 -9.48 -10.46 4.98
N ILE A 157 -9.80 -9.40 4.28
CA ILE A 157 -9.07 -8.95 3.09
C ILE A 157 -8.32 -7.67 3.42
N PHE A 158 -7.04 -7.61 3.06
CA PHE A 158 -6.28 -6.37 3.00
C PHE A 158 -6.17 -5.93 1.55
N VAL A 159 -6.66 -4.72 1.22
CA VAL A 159 -6.69 -4.21 -0.15
C VAL A 159 -6.19 -2.78 -0.22
N GLY A 160 -5.32 -2.51 -1.19
CA GLY A 160 -4.92 -1.18 -1.62
C GLY A 160 -5.69 -0.77 -2.87
N VAL A 161 -6.25 0.42 -2.87
CA VAL A 161 -7.03 0.98 -3.98
C VAL A 161 -6.46 2.32 -4.38
N LYS A 162 -6.13 2.49 -5.66
CA LYS A 162 -5.66 3.76 -6.21
C LYS A 162 -6.78 4.78 -6.25
N LEU A 163 -6.51 5.98 -5.75
CA LEU A 163 -7.45 7.10 -5.70
C LEU A 163 -7.10 8.13 -6.77
N LYS A 164 -8.11 8.69 -7.43
CA LYS A 164 -8.00 9.78 -8.40
C LYS A 164 -8.37 11.13 -7.78
N GLN A 165 -9.22 11.11 -6.74
CA GLN A 165 -9.76 12.31 -6.09
C GLN A 165 -9.43 12.35 -4.58
N GLY A 166 -8.38 11.63 -4.17
CA GLY A 166 -7.84 11.64 -2.82
C GLY A 166 -8.87 11.30 -1.73
N GLU A 167 -8.87 12.08 -0.65
CA GLU A 167 -9.67 11.82 0.56
C GLU A 167 -11.19 11.80 0.33
N ALA A 168 -11.70 12.57 -0.63
CA ALA A 168 -13.12 12.57 -0.97
C ALA A 168 -13.55 11.21 -1.54
N GLU A 169 -12.81 10.70 -2.50
CA GLU A 169 -13.05 9.39 -3.11
C GLU A 169 -12.88 8.24 -2.09
N LYS A 170 -11.87 8.31 -1.21
CA LYS A 170 -11.68 7.33 -0.13
C LYS A 170 -12.93 7.22 0.75
N ARG A 171 -13.47 8.36 1.18
CA ARG A 171 -14.70 8.39 2.00
C ARG A 171 -15.90 7.81 1.27
N GLU A 172 -16.06 8.07 -0.02
CA GLU A 172 -17.12 7.49 -0.85
C GLU A 172 -17.00 5.97 -0.96
N ILE A 173 -15.77 5.46 -1.21
CA ILE A 173 -15.49 4.01 -1.27
C ILE A 173 -15.85 3.36 0.07
N ILE A 174 -15.40 3.89 1.19
CA ILE A 174 -15.70 3.36 2.53
C ILE A 174 -17.21 3.38 2.80
N ALA A 175 -17.88 4.48 2.47
CA ALA A 175 -19.32 4.61 2.67
C ALA A 175 -20.12 3.62 1.79
N MET A 176 -19.67 3.36 0.58
CA MET A 176 -20.23 2.37 -0.32
C MET A 176 -20.01 0.96 0.22
N LEU A 177 -18.77 0.61 0.59
CA LEU A 177 -18.43 -0.71 1.13
C LEU A 177 -19.20 -1.03 2.40
N ARG A 178 -19.36 -0.11 3.34
CA ARG A 178 -20.13 -0.30 4.59
C ARG A 178 -21.57 -0.76 4.37
N ARG A 179 -22.12 -0.56 3.19
CA ARG A 179 -23.50 -1.01 2.86
C ARG A 179 -23.58 -2.43 2.30
N HIS A 180 -22.44 -3.01 1.89
CA HIS A 180 -22.40 -4.25 1.12
C HIS A 180 -21.49 -5.33 1.71
N VAL A 181 -20.62 -4.98 2.67
CA VAL A 181 -19.70 -5.92 3.32
C VAL A 181 -19.97 -5.93 4.84
N GLU A 182 -19.50 -6.97 5.54
CA GLU A 182 -19.70 -7.12 6.99
C GLU A 182 -19.02 -6.03 7.80
N ALA A 183 -17.77 -5.70 7.42
CA ALA A 183 -17.02 -4.62 8.03
C ALA A 183 -15.99 -4.02 7.06
N VAL A 184 -15.67 -2.74 7.24
CA VAL A 184 -14.54 -2.08 6.58
C VAL A 184 -13.84 -1.14 7.57
N VAL A 185 -12.51 -1.25 7.62
CA VAL A 185 -11.64 -0.43 8.45
C VAL A 185 -10.64 0.29 7.56
N ASP A 186 -10.54 1.62 7.71
CA ASP A 186 -9.51 2.42 7.04
C ASP A 186 -8.16 2.18 7.73
N MET A 187 -7.20 1.65 6.98
CA MET A 187 -5.83 1.35 7.41
C MET A 187 -4.81 2.31 6.77
N THR A 188 -5.26 3.31 6.03
CA THR A 188 -4.40 4.22 5.25
C THR A 188 -3.35 4.90 6.13
N ASP A 189 -3.71 5.31 7.35
CA ASP A 189 -2.79 5.95 8.30
C ASP A 189 -2.21 4.98 9.35
N ASN A 190 -2.45 3.68 9.21
CA ASN A 190 -1.96 2.67 10.15
C ASN A 190 -0.53 2.23 9.80
N GLU A 191 0.46 2.59 10.63
CA GLU A 191 1.88 2.27 10.38
C GLU A 191 2.16 0.75 10.35
N LEU A 192 1.50 -0.04 11.21
CA LEU A 192 1.63 -1.50 11.19
C LEU A 192 1.16 -2.06 9.84
N ALA A 193 0.05 -1.56 9.32
CA ALA A 193 -0.48 -1.97 8.02
C ALA A 193 0.49 -1.60 6.89
N LYS A 194 0.99 -0.35 6.88
CA LYS A 194 1.93 0.15 5.87
C LYS A 194 3.27 -0.57 5.84
N LEU A 195 3.81 -0.90 7.01
CA LEU A 195 5.17 -1.44 7.14
C LEU A 195 5.24 -2.96 7.17
N HIS A 196 4.18 -3.64 7.58
CA HIS A 196 4.22 -5.08 7.83
C HIS A 196 3.09 -5.85 7.16
N VAL A 197 1.81 -5.50 7.40
CA VAL A 197 0.67 -6.29 6.92
C VAL A 197 0.64 -6.37 5.40
N ARG A 198 0.96 -5.29 4.70
CA ARG A 198 0.99 -5.25 3.24
C ARG A 198 2.01 -6.20 2.59
N TYR A 199 2.98 -6.72 3.36
CA TYR A 199 4.01 -7.66 2.89
C TYR A 199 3.72 -9.11 3.31
N MET A 200 2.65 -9.35 4.06
CA MET A 200 2.30 -10.68 4.55
C MET A 200 1.52 -11.45 3.50
N VAL A 201 2.04 -12.60 3.10
CA VAL A 201 1.32 -13.56 2.24
C VAL A 201 0.29 -14.36 3.04
N GLY A 202 0.26 -14.19 4.35
CA GLY A 202 -0.46 -15.02 5.30
C GLY A 202 0.42 -16.16 5.84
N GLY A 203 -0.15 -17.00 6.68
CA GLY A 203 0.50 -18.15 7.28
C GLY A 203 -0.06 -19.48 6.76
N ARG A 204 0.17 -20.54 7.52
CA ARG A 204 -0.44 -21.84 7.26
C ARG A 204 -1.94 -21.76 7.52
N ALA A 205 -2.73 -22.37 6.64
CA ALA A 205 -4.15 -22.51 6.82
C ALA A 205 -4.47 -23.95 7.18
N ALA A 206 -5.08 -24.17 8.35
CA ALA A 206 -5.46 -25.50 8.81
C ALA A 206 -6.62 -26.08 7.98
N HIS A 207 -6.61 -27.40 7.80
CA HIS A 207 -7.72 -28.14 7.18
C HIS A 207 -8.02 -27.82 5.71
N LEU A 208 -7.07 -27.26 4.97
CA LEU A 208 -7.20 -27.12 3.53
C LEU A 208 -6.98 -28.46 2.82
N ARG A 209 -7.86 -28.76 1.86
CA ARG A 209 -7.73 -29.93 0.98
C ARG A 209 -7.66 -29.46 -0.47
N ASP A 210 -6.97 -30.22 -1.29
CA ASP A 210 -6.88 -30.00 -2.74
C ASP A 210 -6.39 -28.61 -3.13
N GLU A 211 -5.56 -27.96 -2.29
CA GLU A 211 -4.98 -26.65 -2.58
C GLU A 211 -3.89 -26.78 -3.64
N LEU A 212 -4.04 -26.03 -4.73
CA LEU A 212 -3.02 -25.80 -5.74
C LEU A 212 -2.50 -24.38 -5.61
N ILE A 213 -1.19 -24.21 -5.68
CA ILE A 213 -0.54 -22.90 -5.60
C ILE A 213 0.04 -22.53 -6.96
N TYR A 214 -0.42 -21.38 -7.46
CA TYR A 214 0.05 -20.85 -8.74
C TYR A 214 0.56 -19.43 -8.59
N ARG A 215 1.67 -19.14 -9.24
CA ARG A 215 2.19 -17.80 -9.43
C ARG A 215 1.83 -17.31 -10.82
N PHE A 216 1.32 -16.07 -10.91
CA PHE A 216 0.89 -15.45 -12.16
C PHE A 216 1.59 -14.12 -12.41
N GLN A 217 1.63 -13.73 -13.68
CA GLN A 217 1.85 -12.38 -14.13
C GLN A 217 0.54 -11.82 -14.70
N PHE A 218 -0.12 -10.97 -13.94
CA PHE A 218 -1.35 -10.32 -14.40
C PHE A 218 -0.99 -9.08 -15.23
N PRO A 219 -1.65 -8.84 -16.37
CA PRO A 219 -1.46 -7.60 -17.11
C PRO A 219 -1.94 -6.41 -16.25
N GLU A 220 -1.15 -5.33 -16.21
CA GLU A 220 -1.46 -4.11 -15.47
C GLU A 220 -2.51 -3.27 -16.23
N ARG A 221 -3.74 -3.76 -16.24
CA ARG A 221 -4.90 -3.09 -16.82
C ARG A 221 -6.12 -3.25 -15.93
N PRO A 222 -7.03 -2.26 -15.89
CA PRO A 222 -8.31 -2.40 -15.21
C PRO A 222 -9.05 -3.67 -15.65
N GLY A 223 -9.65 -4.37 -14.69
CA GLY A 223 -10.43 -5.58 -14.96
C GLY A 223 -9.65 -6.90 -15.04
N ALA A 224 -8.30 -6.90 -15.06
CA ALA A 224 -7.53 -8.14 -15.14
C ALA A 224 -7.82 -9.10 -13.97
N LEU A 225 -7.91 -8.59 -12.74
CA LEU A 225 -8.29 -9.39 -11.57
C LEU A 225 -9.73 -9.89 -11.70
N LEU A 226 -10.65 -9.06 -12.13
CA LEU A 226 -12.04 -9.47 -12.30
C LEU A 226 -12.17 -10.56 -13.38
N GLN A 227 -11.48 -10.43 -14.51
CA GLN A 227 -11.42 -11.46 -15.57
C GLN A 227 -10.95 -12.81 -15.02
N PHE A 228 -9.89 -12.84 -14.21
CA PHE A 228 -9.43 -14.05 -13.53
C PHE A 228 -10.52 -14.64 -12.64
N LEU A 229 -11.17 -13.82 -11.79
CA LEU A 229 -12.21 -14.26 -10.86
C LEU A 229 -13.50 -14.74 -11.55
N GLU A 230 -13.84 -14.14 -12.70
CA GLU A 230 -15.02 -14.54 -13.49
C GLU A 230 -14.82 -15.86 -14.19
N GLY A 231 -13.59 -16.24 -14.53
CA GLY A 231 -13.26 -17.52 -15.12
C GLY A 231 -13.20 -18.68 -14.12
N LEU A 232 -13.09 -18.38 -12.81
CA LEU A 232 -13.13 -19.44 -11.79
C LEU A 232 -14.53 -20.04 -11.67
N ARG A 233 -14.59 -21.35 -11.59
CA ARG A 233 -15.85 -22.08 -11.38
C ARG A 233 -16.38 -21.86 -9.94
N GLU A 234 -17.64 -22.08 -9.75
CA GLU A 234 -18.32 -21.91 -8.45
C GLU A 234 -17.84 -22.91 -7.38
N ASP A 235 -17.33 -24.07 -7.80
CA ASP A 235 -16.81 -25.13 -6.94
C ASP A 235 -15.30 -24.98 -6.61
N TRP A 236 -14.63 -23.94 -7.14
CA TRP A 236 -13.24 -23.62 -6.83
C TRP A 236 -13.14 -22.46 -5.87
N ASN A 237 -12.58 -22.72 -4.69
CA ASN A 237 -12.43 -21.70 -3.66
C ASN A 237 -11.01 -21.14 -3.64
N ILE A 238 -10.89 -19.81 -3.51
CA ILE A 238 -9.60 -19.17 -3.30
C ILE A 238 -9.24 -19.31 -1.82
N SER A 239 -8.10 -19.93 -1.54
CA SER A 239 -7.57 -20.14 -0.19
C SER A 239 -6.44 -19.19 0.17
N LEU A 240 -5.74 -18.67 -0.84
CA LEU A 240 -4.69 -17.67 -0.73
C LEU A 240 -4.77 -16.73 -1.92
N PHE A 241 -4.63 -15.44 -1.68
CA PHE A 241 -4.44 -14.47 -2.75
C PHE A 241 -3.52 -13.35 -2.29
N HIS A 242 -2.39 -13.23 -2.95
CA HIS A 242 -1.43 -12.17 -2.72
C HIS A 242 -1.11 -11.50 -4.05
N TYR A 243 -1.57 -10.27 -4.22
CA TYR A 243 -1.32 -9.44 -5.38
C TYR A 243 -0.58 -8.19 -4.98
N ARG A 244 0.40 -7.80 -5.78
CA ARG A 244 1.13 -6.57 -5.59
C ARG A 244 1.54 -5.96 -6.91
N ASN A 245 1.15 -4.72 -7.13
CA ASN A 245 1.63 -3.88 -8.21
C ASN A 245 2.94 -3.19 -7.80
N HIS A 246 3.98 -3.36 -8.58
CA HIS A 246 5.29 -2.74 -8.36
C HIS A 246 5.63 -1.67 -9.43
N GLY A 247 4.61 -1.18 -10.17
CA GLY A 247 4.83 -0.23 -11.26
C GLY A 247 5.53 -0.84 -12.49
N ALA A 248 5.51 -2.18 -12.61
CA ALA A 248 5.98 -2.90 -13.80
C ALA A 248 4.80 -3.17 -14.75
N ASP A 249 5.09 -3.64 -15.98
CA ASP A 249 4.05 -3.97 -16.97
C ASP A 249 3.11 -5.11 -16.54
N PHE A 250 3.50 -5.83 -15.47
CA PHE A 250 2.76 -6.98 -14.93
C PHE A 250 2.70 -6.95 -13.40
N GLY A 251 1.52 -7.14 -12.86
CA GLY A 251 1.29 -7.40 -11.44
C GLY A 251 1.69 -8.84 -11.07
N ARG A 252 2.38 -9.00 -9.94
CA ARG A 252 2.77 -10.31 -9.43
C ARG A 252 1.69 -10.85 -8.51
N VAL A 253 1.18 -12.03 -8.83
CA VAL A 253 0.13 -12.72 -8.07
C VAL A 253 0.63 -14.07 -7.58
N LEU A 254 0.35 -14.39 -6.33
CA LEU A 254 0.38 -15.75 -5.81
C LEU A 254 -1.05 -16.11 -5.41
N ALA A 255 -1.60 -17.16 -5.99
CA ALA A 255 -2.95 -17.63 -5.68
C ALA A 255 -2.93 -19.08 -5.24
N GLY A 256 -3.62 -19.38 -4.14
CA GLY A 256 -3.99 -20.72 -3.71
C GLY A 256 -5.45 -20.96 -4.06
N ILE A 257 -5.72 -22.08 -4.71
CA ILE A 257 -7.06 -22.42 -5.20
C ILE A 257 -7.34 -23.87 -4.82
N GLN A 258 -8.47 -24.11 -4.15
CA GLN A 258 -8.93 -25.45 -3.87
C GLN A 258 -9.63 -26.02 -5.11
N VAL A 259 -8.99 -26.98 -5.75
CA VAL A 259 -9.48 -27.62 -6.98
C VAL A 259 -9.60 -29.13 -6.72
N PRO A 260 -10.83 -29.67 -6.65
CA PRO A 260 -11.03 -31.12 -6.52
C PRO A 260 -10.23 -31.89 -7.56
N GLU A 261 -9.66 -33.05 -7.18
CA GLU A 261 -8.77 -33.82 -8.04
C GLU A 261 -9.37 -34.13 -9.43
N GLY A 262 -10.67 -34.43 -9.48
CA GLY A 262 -11.39 -34.67 -10.73
C GLY A 262 -11.51 -33.44 -11.64
N ASN A 263 -11.25 -32.23 -11.14
CA ASN A 263 -11.37 -30.97 -11.89
C ASN A 263 -10.02 -30.39 -12.33
N ARG A 264 -8.89 -31.04 -12.01
CA ARG A 264 -7.55 -30.52 -12.36
C ARG A 264 -7.35 -30.26 -13.86
N ALA A 265 -7.86 -31.15 -14.70
CA ALA A 265 -7.76 -30.96 -16.16
C ALA A 265 -8.57 -29.74 -16.64
N LEU A 266 -9.76 -29.52 -16.05
CA LEU A 266 -10.57 -28.35 -16.36
C LEU A 266 -9.91 -27.05 -15.85
N PHE A 267 -9.24 -27.12 -14.72
CA PHE A 267 -8.51 -25.98 -14.17
C PHE A 267 -7.33 -25.58 -15.08
N LEU A 268 -6.56 -26.55 -15.59
CA LEU A 268 -5.50 -26.27 -16.56
C LEU A 268 -6.05 -25.66 -17.86
N SER A 269 -7.17 -26.16 -18.38
CA SER A 269 -7.83 -25.56 -19.54
C SER A 269 -8.25 -24.11 -19.27
N PHE A 270 -8.78 -23.81 -18.09
CA PHE A 270 -9.09 -22.43 -17.68
C PHE A 270 -7.84 -21.54 -17.66
N LEU A 271 -6.71 -22.03 -17.14
CA LEU A 271 -5.46 -21.25 -17.12
C LEU A 271 -4.96 -20.93 -18.52
N ASP A 272 -5.06 -21.88 -19.43
CA ASP A 272 -4.68 -21.71 -20.84
C ASP A 272 -5.61 -20.72 -21.56
N GLU A 273 -6.93 -20.79 -21.33
CA GLU A 273 -7.92 -19.85 -21.88
C GLU A 273 -7.76 -18.43 -21.35
N LEU A 274 -7.41 -18.29 -20.05
CA LEU A 274 -7.13 -17.00 -19.42
C LEU A 274 -5.93 -16.29 -20.08
N GLY A 275 -4.94 -17.06 -20.53
CA GLY A 275 -3.79 -16.57 -21.28
C GLY A 275 -2.80 -15.73 -20.49
N TYR A 276 -2.88 -15.71 -19.16
CA TYR A 276 -1.88 -15.06 -18.31
C TYR A 276 -0.70 -16.00 -18.09
N PRO A 277 0.55 -15.53 -18.14
CA PRO A 277 1.68 -16.37 -17.75
C PRO A 277 1.53 -16.89 -16.32
N TYR A 278 1.69 -18.21 -16.15
CA TYR A 278 1.56 -18.86 -14.84
C TYR A 278 2.63 -19.93 -14.61
N TRP A 279 2.89 -20.22 -13.35
CA TRP A 279 3.78 -21.29 -12.89
C TRP A 279 3.13 -22.03 -11.74
N ASP A 280 3.16 -23.36 -11.81
CA ASP A 280 2.75 -24.22 -10.69
C ASP A 280 3.83 -24.16 -9.61
N GLU A 281 3.47 -23.73 -8.43
CA GLU A 281 4.33 -23.60 -7.24
C GLU A 281 3.89 -24.56 -6.11
N THR A 282 2.97 -25.49 -6.39
CA THR A 282 2.43 -26.44 -5.39
C THR A 282 3.52 -27.29 -4.73
N GLU A 283 4.55 -27.67 -5.51
CA GLU A 283 5.70 -28.42 -5.02
C GLU A 283 6.87 -27.54 -4.55
N ASN A 284 6.72 -26.21 -4.58
CA ASN A 284 7.78 -25.29 -4.23
C ASN A 284 8.16 -25.43 -2.75
N PRO A 285 9.46 -25.60 -2.39
CA PRO A 285 9.88 -25.71 -1.01
C PRO A 285 9.46 -24.55 -0.10
N ALA A 286 9.39 -23.32 -0.64
CA ALA A 286 8.96 -22.15 0.13
C ALA A 286 7.47 -22.27 0.53
N TYR A 287 6.62 -22.75 -0.39
CA TYR A 287 5.22 -23.02 -0.06
C TYR A 287 5.13 -24.12 1.02
N ARG A 288 5.76 -25.27 0.81
CA ARG A 288 5.71 -26.41 1.75
C ARG A 288 6.21 -26.06 3.14
N LEU A 289 7.29 -25.27 3.25
CA LEU A 289 7.87 -24.90 4.55
C LEU A 289 7.06 -23.85 5.31
N PHE A 290 6.45 -22.88 4.61
CA PHE A 290 5.91 -21.68 5.25
C PHE A 290 4.40 -21.50 5.11
N LEU A 291 3.76 -22.07 4.09
CA LEU A 291 2.36 -21.80 3.76
C LEU A 291 1.48 -23.06 3.74
N ASP A 292 2.03 -24.23 3.48
CA ASP A 292 1.29 -25.49 3.46
C ASP A 292 0.74 -25.84 4.84
N SER A 293 -0.46 -26.44 4.88
CA SER A 293 -1.14 -26.86 6.11
C SER A 293 -0.34 -27.87 6.94
N GLY A 294 0.55 -28.63 6.29
CA GLY A 294 1.38 -29.65 6.94
C GLY A 294 0.60 -30.89 7.40
N GLU A 295 -0.65 -31.04 7.02
CA GLU A 295 -1.43 -32.26 7.19
C GLU A 295 -1.26 -33.12 5.93
N ALA A 296 -0.38 -34.14 6.02
CA ALA A 296 -0.26 -35.21 5.03
C ALA A 296 -1.23 -36.34 5.38
#